data_a2b08546fc78d992ff1d2df6ebd7f8a2
#
_entry.id   a2b08546fc78d992ff1d2df6ebd7f8a2
#
_cell.length_a   1.000
_cell.length_b   1.000
_cell.length_c   1.000
_cell.angle_alpha   90.00
_cell.angle_beta   90.00
_cell.angle_gamma   90.00
#
_symmetry.space_group_name_H-M   'P 1'
#
loop_
_entity.id
_entity.type
_entity.pdbx_description
1 polymer ?
#
loop_
_entity_poly.entity_id
_entity_poly.type
_entity_poly.pdbx_seq_one_letter_code
_entity_poly.pdbx_strand_id
1 'polypeptide(L)'
;MRRPSPGQWERDGRPEYLRQQAIKSRERLGLEQIGLWQLHSIDPKVPRDEQFAVIKSLQEDGIIRHAGLSNVTVDDIKAASKMFKVATVQNRYNLVDRGSEDVLNYCEENGIGFIPWFPLAAGRLVKAGSILDTVANAHNATPGQIALAWVLKRSPVMLPIPGTSKVTHLEENVAAVNIELSDEEFDSLDREGRTEYRQA
;
A
#
# COMPACT_ATOMS: atom_id res chain seq x y z
N MET A 1 6.01 3.76 13.94
CA MET A 1 7.49 3.73 13.79
C MET A 1 8.11 4.99 14.34
N ARG A 2 9.28 4.88 14.95
CA ARG A 2 10.10 5.97 15.48
C ARG A 2 11.27 6.23 14.52
N ARG A 3 11.68 7.49 14.35
CA ARG A 3 12.83 7.87 13.53
C ARG A 3 13.87 8.57 14.41
N PRO A 4 14.75 7.81 15.10
CA PRO A 4 15.72 8.38 16.04
C PRO A 4 16.79 9.22 15.32
N SER A 5 17.13 8.90 14.06
CA SER A 5 18.03 9.67 13.22
C SER A 5 17.68 9.55 11.74
N PRO A 6 18.23 10.39 10.83
CA PRO A 6 18.01 10.28 9.40
C PRO A 6 18.32 8.87 8.88
N GLY A 7 17.38 8.26 8.16
CA GLY A 7 17.54 6.90 7.61
C GLY A 7 17.33 5.74 8.58
N GLN A 8 17.21 5.99 9.88
CA GLN A 8 16.92 4.95 10.88
C GLN A 8 15.42 4.90 11.20
N TRP A 9 14.85 3.70 11.07
CA TRP A 9 13.45 3.43 11.38
C TRP A 9 13.37 2.33 12.42
N GLU A 10 12.76 2.62 13.56
CA GLU A 10 12.54 1.67 14.64
C GLU A 10 11.04 1.46 14.87
N ARG A 11 10.65 0.21 15.10
CA ARG A 11 9.29 -0.10 15.54
C ARG A 11 9.15 0.31 17.01
N ASP A 12 8.01 0.88 17.34
CA ASP A 12 7.63 1.20 18.73
C ASP A 12 6.12 1.03 18.81
N GLY A 13 5.70 -0.12 19.31
CA GLY A 13 4.30 -0.52 19.42
C GLY A 13 3.71 -0.32 20.82
N ARG A 14 4.45 0.33 21.74
CA ARG A 14 3.94 0.57 23.09
C ARG A 14 2.65 1.39 23.05
N PRO A 15 1.62 0.98 23.78
CA PRO A 15 0.30 1.62 23.77
C PRO A 15 0.34 3.13 23.96
N GLU A 16 1.05 3.60 24.97
CA GLU A 16 1.18 5.03 25.26
C GLU A 16 1.89 5.82 24.15
N TYR A 17 2.88 5.19 23.47
CA TYR A 17 3.57 5.79 22.34
C TYR A 17 2.66 5.91 21.13
N LEU A 18 1.95 4.83 20.76
CA LEU A 18 1.01 4.85 19.62
C LEU A 18 -0.06 5.91 19.80
N ARG A 19 -0.67 5.98 21.01
CA ARG A 19 -1.67 6.99 21.34
C ARG A 19 -1.11 8.39 21.22
N GLN A 20 0.06 8.65 21.78
CA GLN A 20 0.70 9.96 21.72
C GLN A 20 1.00 10.38 20.26
N GLN A 21 1.44 9.42 19.40
CA GLN A 21 1.72 9.73 18.00
C GLN A 21 0.45 10.05 17.21
N ALA A 22 -0.67 9.38 17.47
CA ALA A 22 -1.96 9.70 16.85
C ALA A 22 -2.43 11.12 17.24
N ILE A 23 -2.36 11.46 18.53
CA ILE A 23 -2.71 12.80 19.04
C ILE A 23 -1.82 13.87 18.38
N LYS A 24 -0.49 13.69 18.39
CA LYS A 24 0.44 14.62 17.75
C LYS A 24 0.19 14.77 16.24
N SER A 25 -0.19 13.69 15.55
CA SER A 25 -0.53 13.75 14.14
C SER A 25 -1.78 14.58 13.91
N ARG A 26 -2.82 14.39 14.72
CA ARG A 26 -4.05 15.17 14.68
C ARG A 26 -3.78 16.67 14.89
N GLU A 27 -2.96 17.02 15.91
CA GLU A 27 -2.57 18.39 16.21
C GLU A 27 -1.79 19.03 15.04
N ARG A 28 -0.79 18.31 14.46
CA ARG A 28 -0.01 18.81 13.32
C ARG A 28 -0.83 19.03 12.06
N LEU A 29 -1.85 18.22 11.86
CA LEU A 29 -2.78 18.36 10.74
C LEU A 29 -3.83 19.45 10.97
N GLY A 30 -3.97 19.97 12.19
CA GLY A 30 -5.00 20.95 12.55
C GLY A 30 -6.41 20.39 12.43
N LEU A 31 -6.60 19.08 12.68
CA LEU A 31 -7.88 18.40 12.51
C LEU A 31 -8.52 18.12 13.88
N GLU A 32 -9.84 18.14 13.92
CA GLU A 32 -10.60 17.62 15.07
C GLU A 32 -10.50 16.09 15.14
N GLN A 33 -10.56 15.43 13.99
CA GLN A 33 -10.47 13.97 13.84
C GLN A 33 -9.67 13.60 12.57
N ILE A 34 -8.77 12.64 12.67
CA ILE A 34 -8.05 12.09 11.52
C ILE A 34 -8.98 11.15 10.73
N GLY A 35 -9.17 11.40 9.42
CA GLY A 35 -10.02 10.57 8.56
C GLY A 35 -9.56 9.11 8.48
N LEU A 36 -8.27 8.88 8.22
CA LEU A 36 -7.64 7.55 8.18
C LEU A 36 -6.30 7.59 8.89
N TRP A 37 -6.12 6.71 9.88
CA TRP A 37 -4.83 6.48 10.55
C TRP A 37 -4.40 5.04 10.38
N GLN A 38 -3.13 4.81 10.04
CA GLN A 38 -2.60 3.48 9.77
C GLN A 38 -1.48 3.11 10.75
N LEU A 39 -1.57 1.92 11.35
CA LEU A 39 -0.45 1.32 12.07
C LEU A 39 0.61 0.90 11.03
N HIS A 40 1.74 1.63 11.00
CA HIS A 40 2.77 1.47 9.96
C HIS A 40 3.43 0.08 9.95
N SER A 41 3.55 -0.55 11.13
CA SER A 41 4.04 -1.90 11.30
C SER A 41 3.75 -2.37 12.72
N ILE A 42 3.42 -3.65 12.86
CA ILE A 42 3.31 -4.30 14.18
C ILE A 42 4.71 -4.42 14.79
N ASP A 43 4.86 -4.03 16.04
CA ASP A 43 6.10 -4.21 16.81
C ASP A 43 6.10 -5.61 17.45
N PRO A 44 7.02 -6.52 17.09
CA PRO A 44 7.05 -7.86 17.67
C PRO A 44 7.45 -7.89 19.14
N LYS A 45 7.93 -6.78 19.71
CA LYS A 45 8.30 -6.66 21.12
C LYS A 45 7.11 -6.35 22.03
N VAL A 46 5.96 -6.03 21.46
CA VAL A 46 4.72 -5.69 22.17
C VAL A 46 3.62 -6.62 21.69
N PRO A 47 2.81 -7.22 22.55
CA PRO A 47 1.69 -8.07 22.14
C PRO A 47 0.82 -7.36 21.11
N ARG A 48 0.53 -8.06 20.01
CA ARG A 48 -0.25 -7.52 18.89
C ARG A 48 -1.60 -6.95 19.31
N ASP A 49 -2.29 -7.68 20.19
CA ASP A 49 -3.63 -7.30 20.64
C ASP A 49 -3.62 -6.01 21.49
N GLU A 50 -2.53 -5.73 22.22
CA GLU A 50 -2.38 -4.45 22.92
C GLU A 50 -2.27 -3.28 21.94
N GLN A 51 -1.53 -3.45 20.83
CA GLN A 51 -1.42 -2.44 19.77
C GLN A 51 -2.78 -2.21 19.09
N PHE A 52 -3.55 -3.27 18.86
CA PHE A 52 -4.89 -3.19 18.28
C PHE A 52 -5.90 -2.56 19.23
N ALA A 53 -5.80 -2.82 20.52
CA ALA A 53 -6.65 -2.19 21.54
C ALA A 53 -6.47 -0.66 21.57
N VAL A 54 -5.26 -0.15 21.35
CA VAL A 54 -5.02 1.29 21.21
C VAL A 54 -5.78 1.86 20.01
N ILE A 55 -5.74 1.19 18.86
CA ILE A 55 -6.44 1.66 17.66
C ILE A 55 -7.94 1.74 17.91
N LYS A 56 -8.52 0.71 18.54
CA LYS A 56 -9.91 0.72 18.96
C LYS A 56 -10.23 1.90 19.86
N SER A 57 -9.42 2.13 20.93
CA SER A 57 -9.65 3.26 21.82
C SER A 57 -9.52 4.63 21.13
N LEU A 58 -8.62 4.78 20.15
CA LEU A 58 -8.50 6.00 19.37
C LEU A 58 -9.75 6.30 18.52
N GLN A 59 -10.45 5.27 18.05
CA GLN A 59 -11.74 5.42 17.36
C GLN A 59 -12.86 5.78 18.34
N GLU A 60 -12.94 5.09 19.48
CA GLU A 60 -13.92 5.35 20.54
C GLU A 60 -13.81 6.78 21.10
N ASP A 61 -12.58 7.28 21.23
CA ASP A 61 -12.30 8.65 21.67
C ASP A 61 -12.46 9.72 20.57
N GLY A 62 -12.83 9.32 19.34
CA GLY A 62 -13.00 10.25 18.22
C GLY A 62 -11.70 10.87 17.70
N ILE A 63 -10.53 10.34 18.06
CA ILE A 63 -9.22 10.85 17.59
C ILE A 63 -9.01 10.46 16.12
N ILE A 64 -9.40 9.24 15.74
CA ILE A 64 -9.37 8.74 14.37
C ILE A 64 -10.76 8.24 13.95
N ARG A 65 -11.11 8.38 12.67
CA ARG A 65 -12.38 7.86 12.13
C ARG A 65 -12.21 6.43 11.60
N HIS A 66 -11.24 6.21 10.73
CA HIS A 66 -10.95 4.92 10.12
C HIS A 66 -9.54 4.47 10.48
N ALA A 67 -9.38 3.15 10.61
CA ALA A 67 -8.10 2.53 10.93
C ALA A 67 -7.62 1.65 9.77
N GLY A 68 -6.33 1.68 9.50
CA GLY A 68 -5.65 0.81 8.56
C GLY A 68 -4.42 0.16 9.18
N LEU A 69 -3.92 -0.84 8.49
CA LEU A 69 -2.72 -1.59 8.86
C LEU A 69 -1.68 -1.51 7.74
N SER A 70 -0.42 -1.75 8.07
CA SER A 70 0.65 -1.80 7.07
C SER A 70 1.67 -2.88 7.40
N ASN A 71 2.16 -3.56 6.36
CA ASN A 71 3.12 -4.65 6.45
C ASN A 71 2.61 -5.80 7.34
N VAL A 72 1.42 -6.27 7.03
CA VAL A 72 0.68 -7.29 7.79
C VAL A 72 0.36 -8.52 6.95
N THR A 73 0.09 -9.62 7.63
CA THR A 73 -0.41 -10.87 7.05
C THR A 73 -1.94 -10.93 7.10
N VAL A 74 -2.54 -11.90 6.41
CA VAL A 74 -3.97 -12.19 6.49
C VAL A 74 -4.40 -12.50 7.93
N ASP A 75 -3.56 -13.21 8.71
CA ASP A 75 -3.85 -13.52 10.12
C ASP A 75 -3.85 -12.27 11.00
N ASP A 76 -2.99 -11.29 10.71
CA ASP A 76 -3.00 -10.01 11.41
C ASP A 76 -4.28 -9.22 11.12
N ILE A 77 -4.73 -9.21 9.87
CA ILE A 77 -5.97 -8.55 9.47
C ILE A 77 -7.17 -9.21 10.17
N LYS A 78 -7.24 -10.55 10.17
CA LYS A 78 -8.29 -11.30 10.85
C LYS A 78 -8.31 -11.03 12.37
N ALA A 79 -7.14 -10.93 13.00
CA ALA A 79 -7.05 -10.59 14.41
C ALA A 79 -7.53 -9.17 14.70
N ALA A 80 -7.08 -8.19 13.91
CA ALA A 80 -7.52 -6.79 14.02
C ALA A 80 -9.03 -6.63 13.81
N SER A 81 -9.59 -7.37 12.84
CA SER A 81 -11.03 -7.32 12.50
C SER A 81 -11.95 -7.81 13.62
N LYS A 82 -11.42 -8.50 14.63
CA LYS A 82 -12.17 -8.84 15.86
C LYS A 82 -12.33 -7.65 16.81
N MET A 83 -11.52 -6.62 16.65
CA MET A 83 -11.47 -5.45 17.54
C MET A 83 -12.03 -4.18 16.90
N PHE A 84 -11.72 -3.95 15.62
CA PHE A 84 -12.18 -2.78 14.85
C PHE A 84 -12.31 -3.13 13.36
N LYS A 85 -13.05 -2.31 12.63
CA LYS A 85 -13.15 -2.45 11.16
C LYS A 85 -11.84 -1.98 10.51
N VAL A 86 -11.12 -2.88 9.85
CA VAL A 86 -9.95 -2.53 9.04
C VAL A 86 -10.43 -1.90 7.74
N ALA A 87 -10.11 -0.62 7.53
CA ALA A 87 -10.51 0.12 6.35
C ALA A 87 -9.53 -0.05 5.18
N THR A 88 -8.23 -0.11 5.49
CA THR A 88 -7.18 -0.23 4.48
C THR A 88 -6.03 -1.11 4.97
N VAL A 89 -5.34 -1.72 4.01
CA VAL A 89 -4.05 -2.40 4.23
C VAL A 89 -3.02 -1.83 3.27
N GLN A 90 -1.84 -1.47 3.78
CA GLN A 90 -0.73 -0.96 2.99
C GLN A 90 0.44 -1.95 3.02
N ASN A 91 0.60 -2.74 1.97
CA ASN A 91 1.68 -3.72 1.84
C ASN A 91 2.49 -3.48 0.56
N ARG A 92 3.70 -4.04 0.52
CA ARG A 92 4.54 -4.00 -0.68
C ARG A 92 3.92 -4.85 -1.76
N TYR A 93 3.70 -4.23 -2.94
CA TYR A 93 3.13 -4.93 -4.08
C TYR A 93 3.35 -4.14 -5.38
N ASN A 94 3.73 -4.82 -6.44
CA ASN A 94 3.84 -4.29 -7.80
C ASN A 94 3.88 -5.44 -8.82
N LEU A 95 4.05 -5.10 -10.09
CA LEU A 95 4.08 -6.08 -11.19
C LEU A 95 5.07 -7.24 -10.97
N VAL A 96 6.25 -6.97 -10.38
CA VAL A 96 7.33 -7.95 -10.15
C VAL A 96 7.54 -8.30 -8.67
N ASP A 97 6.73 -7.79 -7.75
CA ASP A 97 6.76 -8.15 -6.33
C ASP A 97 5.36 -8.57 -5.88
N ARG A 98 5.20 -9.86 -5.68
CA ARG A 98 3.92 -10.54 -5.43
C ARG A 98 3.82 -11.13 -4.04
N GLY A 99 4.73 -10.76 -3.13
CA GLY A 99 4.77 -11.32 -1.78
C GLY A 99 3.52 -11.07 -0.94
N SER A 100 2.68 -10.11 -1.32
CA SER A 100 1.42 -9.80 -0.64
C SER A 100 0.18 -10.15 -1.48
N GLU A 101 0.29 -11.07 -2.43
CA GLU A 101 -0.83 -11.47 -3.29
C GLU A 101 -2.00 -12.07 -2.48
N ASP A 102 -1.73 -12.87 -1.48
CA ASP A 102 -2.71 -13.45 -0.56
C ASP A 102 -3.43 -12.38 0.27
N VAL A 103 -2.69 -11.37 0.73
CA VAL A 103 -3.25 -10.22 1.45
C VAL A 103 -4.14 -9.38 0.54
N LEU A 104 -3.72 -9.13 -0.70
CA LEU A 104 -4.52 -8.43 -1.69
C LEU A 104 -5.85 -9.16 -1.96
N ASN A 105 -5.79 -10.46 -2.23
CA ASN A 105 -6.98 -11.27 -2.49
C ASN A 105 -7.94 -11.22 -1.29
N TYR A 106 -7.42 -11.36 -0.07
CA TYR A 106 -8.22 -11.23 1.14
C TYR A 106 -8.86 -9.83 1.27
N CYS A 107 -8.13 -8.77 0.95
CA CYS A 107 -8.66 -7.40 0.97
C CYS A 107 -9.80 -7.23 -0.05
N GLU A 108 -9.64 -7.75 -1.26
CA GLU A 108 -10.67 -7.71 -2.31
C GLU A 108 -11.94 -8.44 -1.87
N GLU A 109 -11.83 -9.67 -1.37
CA GLU A 109 -12.96 -10.47 -0.87
C GLU A 109 -13.72 -9.80 0.29
N ASN A 110 -13.05 -8.97 1.09
CA ASN A 110 -13.62 -8.35 2.28
C ASN A 110 -13.89 -6.84 2.14
N GLY A 111 -13.74 -6.26 0.94
CA GLY A 111 -13.98 -4.85 0.68
C GLY A 111 -13.06 -3.92 1.48
N ILE A 112 -11.80 -4.33 1.69
CA ILE A 112 -10.75 -3.57 2.35
C ILE A 112 -9.90 -2.89 1.29
N GLY A 113 -9.69 -1.57 1.37
CA GLY A 113 -8.81 -0.86 0.43
C GLY A 113 -7.36 -1.35 0.54
N PHE A 114 -6.74 -1.65 -0.60
CA PHE A 114 -5.34 -2.08 -0.63
C PHE A 114 -4.44 -0.97 -1.21
N ILE A 115 -3.45 -0.56 -0.44
CA ILE A 115 -2.53 0.52 -0.79
C ILE A 115 -1.14 -0.09 -1.07
N PRO A 116 -0.82 -0.38 -2.34
CA PRO A 116 0.49 -0.93 -2.68
C PRO A 116 1.57 0.15 -2.49
N TRP A 117 2.51 -0.08 -1.56
CA TRP A 117 3.70 0.74 -1.54
C TRP A 117 4.76 0.16 -2.48
N PHE A 118 5.61 1.02 -3.05
CA PHE A 118 6.59 0.68 -4.07
C PHE A 118 5.98 0.20 -5.40
N PRO A 119 4.89 0.84 -5.89
CA PRO A 119 4.10 0.33 -7.01
C PRO A 119 4.87 0.30 -8.34
N LEU A 120 5.94 1.09 -8.48
CA LEU A 120 6.77 1.20 -9.68
C LEU A 120 8.12 0.47 -9.57
N ALA A 121 8.36 -0.32 -8.52
CA ALA A 121 9.63 -1.04 -8.29
C ALA A 121 10.90 -0.18 -8.47
N ALA A 122 10.82 1.15 -8.22
CA ALA A 122 11.89 2.14 -8.41
C ALA A 122 12.54 2.11 -9.80
N GLY A 123 11.74 1.90 -10.85
CA GLY A 123 12.23 1.90 -12.24
C GLY A 123 12.91 0.59 -12.69
N ARG A 124 12.92 -0.46 -11.86
CA ARG A 124 13.50 -1.77 -12.24
C ARG A 124 12.68 -2.51 -13.30
N LEU A 125 11.45 -2.04 -13.57
CA LEU A 125 10.54 -2.64 -14.54
C LEU A 125 10.93 -2.37 -15.99
N VAL A 126 11.82 -1.43 -16.24
CA VAL A 126 12.15 -0.99 -17.60
C VAL A 126 13.35 -1.78 -18.13
N LYS A 127 13.08 -2.81 -18.92
CA LYS A 127 14.08 -3.46 -19.77
C LYS A 127 13.67 -3.28 -21.22
N ALA A 128 14.57 -2.76 -22.06
CA ALA A 128 14.31 -2.63 -23.48
C ALA A 128 13.89 -3.98 -24.12
N GLY A 129 12.80 -3.99 -24.86
CA GLY A 129 12.25 -5.19 -25.49
C GLY A 129 11.45 -6.12 -24.56
N SER A 130 11.17 -5.72 -23.31
CA SER A 130 10.24 -6.43 -22.43
C SER A 130 8.78 -6.30 -22.91
N ILE A 131 7.89 -7.14 -22.39
CA ILE A 131 6.44 -6.99 -22.66
C ILE A 131 5.97 -5.62 -22.18
N LEU A 132 6.47 -5.15 -21.04
CA LEU A 132 6.13 -3.83 -20.51
C LEU A 132 6.49 -2.69 -21.50
N ASP A 133 7.67 -2.76 -22.12
CA ASP A 133 8.11 -1.79 -23.13
C ASP A 133 7.26 -1.88 -24.41
N THR A 134 6.94 -3.10 -24.84
CA THR A 134 6.08 -3.35 -26.02
C THR A 134 4.68 -2.76 -25.82
N VAL A 135 4.04 -3.02 -24.68
CA VAL A 135 2.71 -2.50 -24.34
C VAL A 135 2.75 -0.97 -24.16
N ALA A 136 3.81 -0.42 -23.56
CA ALA A 136 3.97 1.02 -23.41
C ALA A 136 4.01 1.74 -24.78
N ASN A 137 4.75 1.20 -25.74
CA ASN A 137 4.80 1.72 -27.10
C ASN A 137 3.43 1.65 -27.81
N ALA A 138 2.69 0.55 -27.64
CA ALA A 138 1.35 0.41 -28.24
C ALA A 138 0.33 1.44 -27.72
N HIS A 139 0.46 1.82 -26.44
CA HIS A 139 -0.40 2.82 -25.82
C HIS A 139 0.14 4.26 -25.90
N ASN A 140 1.29 4.51 -26.55
CA ASN A 140 2.00 5.80 -26.51
C ASN A 140 2.20 6.30 -25.05
N ALA A 141 2.51 5.39 -24.14
CA ALA A 141 2.66 5.62 -22.71
C ALA A 141 4.07 5.27 -22.23
N THR A 142 4.40 5.68 -21.01
CA THR A 142 5.64 5.25 -20.37
C THR A 142 5.47 3.87 -19.73
N PRO A 143 6.54 3.07 -19.59
CA PRO A 143 6.50 1.81 -18.84
C PRO A 143 5.96 1.96 -17.42
N GLY A 144 6.23 3.10 -16.77
CA GLY A 144 5.70 3.43 -15.45
C GLY A 144 4.18 3.56 -15.44
N GLN A 145 3.61 4.20 -16.47
CA GLN A 145 2.15 4.32 -16.61
C GLN A 145 1.50 2.95 -16.86
N ILE A 146 2.10 2.09 -17.69
CA ILE A 146 1.59 0.73 -17.91
C ILE A 146 1.66 -0.11 -16.64
N ALA A 147 2.75 0.00 -15.86
CA ALA A 147 2.85 -0.69 -14.57
C ALA A 147 1.77 -0.23 -13.58
N LEU A 148 1.44 1.06 -13.55
CA LEU A 148 0.34 1.59 -12.73
C LEU A 148 -1.03 1.15 -13.25
N ALA A 149 -1.26 1.18 -14.55
CA ALA A 149 -2.49 0.67 -15.18
C ALA A 149 -2.71 -0.81 -14.87
N TRP A 150 -1.63 -1.61 -14.91
CA TRP A 150 -1.68 -3.02 -14.51
C TRP A 150 -2.07 -3.17 -13.03
N VAL A 151 -1.46 -2.40 -12.12
CA VAL A 151 -1.81 -2.42 -10.68
C VAL A 151 -3.29 -2.07 -10.48
N LEU A 152 -3.79 -1.05 -11.16
CA LEU A 152 -5.19 -0.61 -11.06
C LEU A 152 -6.16 -1.68 -11.61
N LYS A 153 -5.83 -2.31 -12.74
CA LYS A 153 -6.65 -3.37 -13.34
C LYS A 153 -6.65 -4.65 -12.50
N ARG A 154 -5.59 -4.91 -11.70
CA ARG A 154 -5.43 -6.13 -10.90
C ARG A 154 -6.55 -6.30 -9.86
N SER A 155 -7.07 -5.22 -9.29
CA SER A 155 -8.15 -5.30 -8.30
C SER A 155 -8.86 -3.96 -8.12
N PRO A 156 -10.19 -3.96 -7.93
CA PRO A 156 -10.96 -2.73 -7.72
C PRO A 156 -10.68 -2.05 -6.36
N VAL A 157 -10.01 -2.73 -5.43
CA VAL A 157 -9.65 -2.17 -4.11
C VAL A 157 -8.28 -1.51 -4.10
N MET A 158 -7.59 -1.44 -5.26
CA MET A 158 -6.27 -0.85 -5.37
C MET A 158 -6.27 0.68 -5.26
N LEU A 159 -5.35 1.20 -4.44
CA LEU A 159 -5.05 2.62 -4.33
C LEU A 159 -3.53 2.82 -4.33
N PRO A 160 -2.87 2.84 -5.49
CA PRO A 160 -1.41 2.97 -5.58
C PRO A 160 -0.92 4.35 -5.13
N ILE A 161 0.27 4.39 -4.53
CA ILE A 161 0.92 5.60 -4.01
C ILE A 161 2.29 5.82 -4.66
N PRO A 162 2.35 6.10 -5.99
CA PRO A 162 3.61 6.31 -6.69
C PRO A 162 4.28 7.61 -6.21
N GLY A 163 5.46 7.49 -5.58
CA GLY A 163 6.22 8.64 -5.08
C GLY A 163 6.99 9.34 -6.19
N THR A 164 6.91 10.68 -6.23
CA THR A 164 7.72 11.52 -7.12
C THR A 164 7.96 12.89 -6.52
N SER A 165 9.06 13.56 -6.95
CA SER A 165 9.35 14.97 -6.67
C SER A 165 9.25 15.85 -7.92
N LYS A 166 8.86 15.29 -9.08
CA LYS A 166 8.74 16.01 -10.36
C LYS A 166 7.28 16.11 -10.76
N VAL A 167 6.85 17.32 -11.17
CA VAL A 167 5.47 17.58 -11.63
C VAL A 167 5.13 16.69 -12.83
N THR A 168 6.03 16.59 -13.81
CA THR A 168 5.82 15.76 -15.01
C THR A 168 5.54 14.30 -14.65
N HIS A 169 6.29 13.71 -13.71
CA HIS A 169 6.03 12.34 -13.26
C HIS A 169 4.72 12.22 -12.48
N LEU A 170 4.27 13.27 -11.78
CA LEU A 170 2.97 13.27 -11.14
C LEU A 170 1.85 13.24 -12.17
N GLU A 171 1.96 14.07 -13.21
CA GLU A 171 1.00 14.11 -14.32
C GLU A 171 0.94 12.76 -15.06
N GLU A 172 2.09 12.16 -15.35
CA GLU A 172 2.18 10.81 -15.93
C GLU A 172 1.52 9.76 -15.03
N ASN A 173 1.81 9.77 -13.73
CA ASN A 173 1.22 8.82 -12.77
C ASN A 173 -0.30 8.96 -12.69
N VAL A 174 -0.83 10.18 -12.69
CA VAL A 174 -2.28 10.41 -12.68
C VAL A 174 -2.91 10.00 -14.02
N ALA A 175 -2.26 10.26 -15.13
CA ALA A 175 -2.76 9.88 -16.46
C ALA A 175 -2.86 8.36 -16.66
N ALA A 176 -2.14 7.56 -15.88
CA ALA A 176 -2.20 6.10 -15.94
C ALA A 176 -3.62 5.53 -15.71
N VAL A 177 -4.50 6.25 -15.02
CA VAL A 177 -5.90 5.85 -14.80
C VAL A 177 -6.72 5.77 -16.11
N ASN A 178 -6.29 6.49 -17.14
CA ASN A 178 -6.96 6.51 -18.42
C ASN A 178 -6.47 5.42 -19.40
N ILE A 179 -5.52 4.58 -19.00
CA ILE A 179 -5.00 3.50 -19.83
C ILE A 179 -5.81 2.24 -19.58
N GLU A 180 -6.53 1.80 -20.61
CA GLU A 180 -7.31 0.58 -20.60
C GLU A 180 -6.49 -0.54 -21.23
N LEU A 181 -5.88 -1.40 -20.41
CA LEU A 181 -5.20 -2.60 -20.88
C LEU A 181 -6.24 -3.63 -21.33
N SER A 182 -6.02 -4.29 -22.49
CA SER A 182 -6.79 -5.47 -22.86
C SER A 182 -6.52 -6.63 -21.88
N ASP A 183 -7.32 -7.69 -21.94
CA ASP A 183 -7.09 -8.87 -21.09
C ASP A 183 -5.82 -9.63 -21.52
N GLU A 184 -5.52 -9.65 -22.82
CA GLU A 184 -4.29 -10.26 -23.37
C GLU A 184 -3.04 -9.50 -22.90
N GLU A 185 -3.07 -8.16 -22.89
CA GLU A 185 -1.96 -7.33 -22.42
C GLU A 185 -1.77 -7.53 -20.91
N PHE A 186 -2.86 -7.48 -20.13
CA PHE A 186 -2.82 -7.71 -18.69
C PHE A 186 -2.22 -9.08 -18.37
N ASP A 187 -2.69 -10.15 -19.01
CA ASP A 187 -2.22 -11.52 -18.80
C ASP A 187 -0.75 -11.71 -19.20
N SER A 188 -0.31 -11.02 -20.26
CA SER A 188 1.07 -11.09 -20.72
C SER A 188 2.02 -10.42 -19.74
N LEU A 189 1.64 -9.23 -19.25
CA LEU A 189 2.36 -8.51 -18.20
C LEU A 189 2.38 -9.31 -16.88
N ASP A 190 1.27 -9.92 -16.50
CA ASP A 190 1.16 -10.74 -15.29
C ASP A 190 2.10 -11.95 -15.32
N ARG A 191 2.15 -12.65 -16.45
CA ARG A 191 3.06 -13.81 -16.63
C ARG A 191 4.52 -13.40 -16.54
N GLU A 192 4.92 -12.31 -17.21
CA GLU A 192 6.31 -11.82 -17.16
C GLU A 192 6.68 -11.43 -15.73
N GLY A 193 5.84 -10.64 -15.06
CA GLY A 193 6.06 -10.19 -13.70
C GLY A 193 6.18 -11.33 -12.68
N ARG A 194 5.36 -12.39 -12.82
CA ARG A 194 5.46 -13.59 -11.97
C ARG A 194 6.74 -14.37 -12.22
N THR A 195 7.23 -14.39 -13.44
CA THR A 195 8.49 -15.07 -13.78
C THR A 195 9.68 -14.35 -13.15
N GLU A 196 9.71 -13.03 -13.22
CA GLU A 196 10.74 -12.21 -12.55
C GLU A 196 10.70 -12.35 -11.03
N TYR A 197 9.51 -12.39 -10.42
CA TYR A 197 9.35 -12.59 -8.98
C TYR A 197 9.95 -13.91 -8.50
N ARG A 198 9.79 -14.99 -9.25
CA ARG A 198 10.33 -16.33 -8.89
C ARG A 198 11.84 -16.43 -9.01
N GLN A 199 12.48 -15.54 -9.75
CA GLN A 199 13.93 -15.50 -9.98
C GLN A 199 14.66 -14.54 -9.03
N ALA A 200 13.95 -13.74 -8.26
CA ALA A 200 14.48 -12.72 -7.33
C ALA A 200 14.65 -13.27 -5.92
#